data_6a9204ee1ce285f2540c7997d4d438d7
#
_entry.id   6a9204ee1ce285f2540c7997d4d438d7
#
_cell.length_a   1.000
_cell.length_b   1.000
_cell.length_c   1.000
_cell.angle_alpha   90.00
_cell.angle_beta   90.00
_cell.angle_gamma   90.00
#
_symmetry.space_group_name_H-M   'P 1'
#
loop_
_entity.id
_entity.type
_entity.pdbx_description
1 polymer ?
#
loop_
_entity_poly.entity_id
_entity_poly.type
_entity_poly.pdbx_seq_one_letter_code
_entity_poly.pdbx_strand_id
1 'polypeptide(L)'
;MPKPLAAAIAPVLALVAAVPAVATLAPGAAAPDFTTRGAVAGKVVKVHLAQELKKGPVVLYFFPAAFTGGCNAEARAFAEAIPSFKAAGASVIGMSADDVPTLQKFSSSECAGKFTVASAGPRVIAGYDVALGQQVKGRDATSRTSYVIARDGRVSFVHSEMSPADHVKLTLEAVRKLGKG
;
A
#
# COMPACT_ATOMS: atom_id res chain seq x y z
N MET A 1 -71.12 -27.69 1.91
CA MET A 1 -69.71 -28.11 1.96
C MET A 1 -68.87 -26.98 1.41
N PRO A 2 -68.11 -26.25 2.25
CA PRO A 2 -67.22 -25.21 1.79
C PRO A 2 -65.86 -25.80 1.34
N LYS A 3 -65.34 -25.32 0.18
CA LYS A 3 -64.05 -25.68 -0.36
C LYS A 3 -62.92 -24.93 0.41
N PRO A 4 -61.78 -25.56 0.70
CA PRO A 4 -60.68 -24.86 1.29
C PRO A 4 -59.94 -24.00 0.23
N LEU A 5 -59.67 -22.71 0.56
CA LEU A 5 -58.75 -21.85 -0.16
C LEU A 5 -57.33 -22.28 0.15
N ALA A 6 -56.60 -22.72 -0.84
CA ALA A 6 -55.17 -22.96 -0.73
C ALA A 6 -54.40 -21.59 -0.86
N ALA A 7 -53.77 -21.16 0.23
CA ALA A 7 -52.91 -19.99 0.21
C ALA A 7 -51.56 -20.37 -0.40
N ALA A 8 -51.21 -19.82 -1.54
CA ALA A 8 -49.89 -19.97 -2.16
C ALA A 8 -48.88 -19.05 -1.45
N ILE A 9 -47.91 -19.63 -0.74
CA ILE A 9 -46.79 -18.90 -0.16
C ILE A 9 -45.73 -18.76 -1.25
N ALA A 10 -45.55 -17.55 -1.79
CA ALA A 10 -44.46 -17.25 -2.71
C ALA A 10 -43.13 -17.08 -1.91
N PRO A 11 -42.04 -17.71 -2.35
CA PRO A 11 -40.74 -17.51 -1.68
C PRO A 11 -40.20 -16.12 -2.02
N VAL A 12 -39.95 -15.32 -0.98
CA VAL A 12 -39.23 -14.04 -1.11
C VAL A 12 -37.77 -14.39 -1.28
N LEU A 13 -37.26 -14.22 -2.50
CA LEU A 13 -35.81 -14.34 -2.78
C LEU A 13 -35.09 -13.09 -2.24
N ALA A 14 -34.42 -13.22 -1.09
CA ALA A 14 -33.62 -12.15 -0.54
C ALA A 14 -32.37 -11.94 -1.43
N LEU A 15 -32.33 -10.84 -2.16
CA LEU A 15 -31.17 -10.39 -2.91
C LEU A 15 -30.12 -9.89 -1.91
N VAL A 16 -29.12 -10.74 -1.59
CA VAL A 16 -27.97 -10.34 -0.80
C VAL A 16 -27.10 -9.46 -1.70
N ALA A 17 -27.18 -8.15 -1.51
CA ALA A 17 -26.25 -7.22 -2.13
C ALA A 17 -24.84 -7.51 -1.60
N ALA A 18 -23.97 -8.06 -2.46
CA ALA A 18 -22.55 -8.19 -2.16
C ALA A 18 -21.97 -6.77 -2.04
N VAL A 19 -21.56 -6.38 -0.83
CA VAL A 19 -20.76 -5.18 -0.60
C VAL A 19 -19.45 -5.42 -1.31
N PRO A 20 -18.99 -4.54 -2.26
CA PRO A 20 -17.68 -4.71 -2.86
C PRO A 20 -16.65 -4.61 -1.75
N ALA A 21 -15.97 -5.71 -1.46
CA ALA A 21 -14.77 -5.70 -0.65
C ALA A 21 -13.77 -4.81 -1.37
N VAL A 22 -13.17 -3.83 -0.68
CA VAL A 22 -12.04 -3.05 -1.20
C VAL A 22 -10.94 -4.06 -1.49
N ALA A 23 -10.78 -4.40 -2.76
CA ALA A 23 -9.93 -5.51 -3.18
C ALA A 23 -8.56 -4.94 -3.53
N THR A 24 -7.61 -5.05 -2.59
CA THR A 24 -6.20 -4.81 -2.89
C THR A 24 -5.72 -5.70 -4.04
N LEU A 25 -4.68 -5.28 -4.77
CA LEU A 25 -4.08 -6.11 -5.81
C LEU A 25 -3.64 -7.47 -5.23
N ALA A 26 -4.16 -8.55 -5.79
CA ALA A 26 -3.82 -9.89 -5.35
C ALA A 26 -2.39 -10.29 -5.75
N PRO A 27 -1.74 -11.22 -5.03
CA PRO A 27 -0.51 -11.83 -5.49
C PRO A 27 -0.66 -12.44 -6.89
N GLY A 28 0.34 -12.21 -7.75
CA GLY A 28 0.33 -12.55 -9.17
C GLY A 28 -0.17 -11.43 -10.10
N ALA A 29 -0.91 -10.44 -9.60
CA ALA A 29 -1.34 -9.30 -10.39
C ALA A 29 -0.15 -8.45 -10.85
N ALA A 30 -0.26 -7.85 -12.04
CA ALA A 30 0.71 -6.86 -12.50
C ALA A 30 0.57 -5.58 -11.66
N ALA A 31 1.67 -5.12 -11.07
CA ALA A 31 1.71 -3.84 -10.36
C ALA A 31 1.67 -2.70 -11.40
N PRO A 32 0.72 -1.75 -11.30
CA PRO A 32 0.68 -0.60 -12.20
C PRO A 32 1.96 0.20 -12.15
N ASP A 33 2.61 0.42 -13.28
CA ASP A 33 3.78 1.29 -13.35
C ASP A 33 3.38 2.75 -13.13
N PHE A 34 4.27 3.50 -12.50
CA PHE A 34 4.07 4.92 -12.27
C PHE A 34 5.38 5.70 -12.29
N THR A 35 5.25 6.99 -12.61
CA THR A 35 6.28 7.99 -12.41
C THR A 35 5.70 9.10 -11.56
N THR A 36 6.38 9.44 -10.48
CA THR A 36 5.97 10.51 -9.57
C THR A 36 7.17 11.25 -8.97
N ARG A 37 6.91 12.25 -8.14
CA ARG A 37 7.92 12.95 -7.35
C ARG A 37 7.82 12.54 -5.89
N GLY A 38 8.95 12.46 -5.24
CA GLY A 38 9.07 12.15 -3.83
C GLY A 38 10.29 12.82 -3.23
N ALA A 39 10.72 12.32 -2.08
CA ALA A 39 11.90 12.81 -1.40
C ALA A 39 12.63 11.70 -0.66
N VAL A 40 13.95 11.86 -0.53
CA VAL A 40 14.82 11.08 0.34
C VAL A 40 15.83 12.01 0.99
N ALA A 41 16.02 11.90 2.30
CA ALA A 41 16.91 12.77 3.08
C ALA A 41 16.67 14.28 2.80
N GLY A 42 15.40 14.69 2.68
CA GLY A 42 15.01 16.07 2.39
C GLY A 42 15.23 16.54 0.94
N LYS A 43 15.79 15.70 0.06
CA LYS A 43 16.03 16.03 -1.34
C LYS A 43 14.92 15.49 -2.22
N VAL A 44 14.36 16.35 -3.09
CA VAL A 44 13.33 15.93 -4.07
C VAL A 44 13.95 15.01 -5.10
N VAL A 45 13.28 13.90 -5.37
CA VAL A 45 13.69 12.89 -6.35
C VAL A 45 12.52 12.54 -7.27
N LYS A 46 12.84 12.06 -8.47
CA LYS A 46 11.89 11.40 -9.36
C LYS A 46 11.88 9.92 -9.03
N VAL A 47 10.69 9.34 -8.90
CA VAL A 47 10.47 7.92 -8.64
C VAL A 47 9.78 7.31 -9.85
N HIS A 48 10.35 6.25 -10.42
CA HIS A 48 9.76 5.46 -11.49
C HIS A 48 9.86 4.00 -11.12
N LEU A 49 8.71 3.36 -10.86
CA LEU A 49 8.67 1.99 -10.34
C LEU A 49 9.45 1.00 -11.22
N ALA A 50 9.24 1.04 -12.54
CA ALA A 50 9.93 0.12 -13.45
C ALA A 50 11.47 0.29 -13.42
N GLN A 51 12.00 1.48 -13.11
CA GLN A 51 13.44 1.68 -12.94
C GLN A 51 13.94 1.13 -11.60
N GLU A 52 13.15 1.25 -10.54
CA GLU A 52 13.49 0.67 -9.25
C GLU A 52 13.49 -0.87 -9.29
N LEU A 53 12.54 -1.48 -10.00
CA LEU A 53 12.45 -2.93 -10.18
C LEU A 53 13.64 -3.53 -10.94
N LYS A 54 14.32 -2.76 -11.79
CA LYS A 54 15.58 -3.21 -12.43
C LYS A 54 16.69 -3.45 -11.42
N LYS A 55 16.67 -2.75 -10.27
CA LYS A 55 17.66 -2.88 -9.21
C LYS A 55 17.38 -4.07 -8.28
N GLY A 56 16.10 -4.44 -8.10
CA GLY A 56 15.67 -5.52 -7.21
C GLY A 56 14.16 -5.45 -6.95
N PRO A 57 13.62 -6.37 -6.12
CA PRO A 57 12.26 -6.26 -5.63
C PRO A 57 12.02 -4.94 -4.90
N VAL A 58 10.79 -4.45 -4.96
CA VAL A 58 10.38 -3.20 -4.30
C VAL A 58 9.32 -3.50 -3.25
N VAL A 59 9.54 -3.07 -2.02
CA VAL A 59 8.50 -2.92 -1.02
C VAL A 59 7.88 -1.55 -1.21
N LEU A 60 6.63 -1.54 -1.67
CA LEU A 60 5.84 -0.34 -1.87
C LEU A 60 4.78 -0.28 -0.78
N TYR A 61 4.94 0.59 0.23
CA TYR A 61 3.94 0.71 1.29
C TYR A 61 3.21 2.03 1.22
N PHE A 62 1.88 1.97 1.31
CA PHE A 62 0.98 3.12 1.38
C PHE A 62 0.63 3.40 2.83
N PHE A 63 0.60 4.68 3.20
CA PHE A 63 0.26 5.13 4.55
C PHE A 63 -0.69 6.34 4.49
N PRO A 64 -1.63 6.47 5.44
CA PRO A 64 -2.70 7.47 5.39
C PRO A 64 -2.24 8.92 5.25
N ALA A 65 -1.34 9.38 6.10
CA ALA A 65 -0.82 10.75 6.04
C ALA A 65 0.49 10.90 6.85
N ALA A 66 1.41 11.67 6.29
CA ALA A 66 2.64 12.07 6.97
C ALA A 66 2.35 12.81 8.29
N PHE A 67 3.23 12.64 9.27
CA PHE A 67 3.15 13.28 10.59
C PHE A 67 1.89 12.92 11.39
N THR A 68 1.41 11.67 11.24
CA THR A 68 0.43 11.05 12.15
C THR A 68 1.12 9.96 12.97
N GLY A 69 0.66 9.73 14.20
CA GLY A 69 1.37 8.85 15.15
C GLY A 69 1.69 7.45 14.60
N GLY A 70 0.70 6.77 14.01
CA GLY A 70 0.90 5.44 13.42
C GLY A 70 1.81 5.45 12.18
N CYS A 71 1.70 6.49 11.32
CA CYS A 71 2.55 6.60 10.13
C CYS A 71 4.01 6.94 10.50
N ASN A 72 4.22 7.76 11.54
CA ASN A 72 5.55 8.04 12.04
C ASN A 72 6.21 6.78 12.62
N ALA A 73 5.46 6.01 13.42
CA ALA A 73 5.96 4.74 13.97
C ALA A 73 6.34 3.76 12.88
N GLU A 74 5.51 3.61 11.85
CA GLU A 74 5.77 2.74 10.70
C GLU A 74 7.01 3.18 9.91
N ALA A 75 7.12 4.49 9.62
CA ALA A 75 8.26 5.04 8.89
C ALA A 75 9.59 4.79 9.64
N ARG A 76 9.61 4.97 10.97
CA ARG A 76 10.77 4.68 11.80
C ARG A 76 11.11 3.19 11.79
N ALA A 77 10.11 2.31 11.91
CA ALA A 77 10.31 0.86 11.86
C ALA A 77 10.88 0.42 10.50
N PHE A 78 10.38 0.95 9.38
CA PHE A 78 10.98 0.73 8.07
C PHE A 78 12.42 1.27 8.01
N ALA A 79 12.68 2.48 8.52
CA ALA A 79 14.02 3.07 8.55
C ALA A 79 15.04 2.23 9.31
N GLU A 80 14.65 1.63 10.42
CA GLU A 80 15.48 0.69 11.18
C GLU A 80 15.74 -0.60 10.40
N ALA A 81 14.76 -1.09 9.65
CA ALA A 81 14.83 -2.33 8.87
C ALA A 81 15.53 -2.18 7.51
N ILE A 82 15.83 -0.95 7.04
CA ILE A 82 16.47 -0.72 5.72
C ILE A 82 17.74 -1.59 5.50
N PRO A 83 18.67 -1.76 6.48
CA PRO A 83 19.82 -2.64 6.27
C PRO A 83 19.41 -4.07 5.92
N SER A 84 18.35 -4.59 6.55
CA SER A 84 17.84 -5.94 6.30
C SER A 84 17.18 -6.07 4.92
N PHE A 85 16.42 -5.07 4.47
CA PHE A 85 15.85 -5.03 3.12
C PHE A 85 16.94 -4.97 2.06
N LYS A 86 17.96 -4.12 2.25
CA LYS A 86 19.12 -4.03 1.35
C LYS A 86 19.90 -5.35 1.29
N ALA A 87 20.13 -6.00 2.42
CA ALA A 87 20.79 -7.31 2.46
C ALA A 87 19.98 -8.40 1.72
N ALA A 88 18.65 -8.27 1.67
CA ALA A 88 17.76 -9.12 0.90
C ALA A 88 17.57 -8.64 -0.56
N GLY A 89 18.31 -7.64 -1.01
CA GLY A 89 18.31 -7.12 -2.37
C GLY A 89 17.10 -6.25 -2.73
N ALA A 90 16.30 -5.83 -1.76
CA ALA A 90 15.10 -5.03 -1.99
C ALA A 90 15.27 -3.56 -1.61
N SER A 91 14.51 -2.69 -2.29
CA SER A 91 14.32 -1.30 -1.92
C SER A 91 12.96 -1.08 -1.25
N VAL A 92 12.83 0.00 -0.46
CA VAL A 92 11.59 0.40 0.20
C VAL A 92 11.19 1.78 -0.32
N ILE A 93 9.91 1.93 -0.68
CA ILE A 93 9.29 3.19 -1.09
C ILE A 93 7.99 3.34 -0.30
N GLY A 94 7.89 4.41 0.48
CA GLY A 94 6.63 4.80 1.13
C GLY A 94 5.82 5.72 0.22
N MET A 95 4.50 5.61 0.25
CA MET A 95 3.61 6.46 -0.54
C MET A 95 2.42 6.94 0.27
N SER A 96 2.06 8.20 0.08
CA SER A 96 0.81 8.78 0.59
C SER A 96 0.27 9.84 -0.38
N ALA A 97 -0.95 10.31 -0.16
CA ALA A 97 -1.51 11.41 -0.92
C ALA A 97 -0.93 12.78 -0.55
N ASP A 98 0.03 12.84 0.36
CA ASP A 98 0.69 14.09 0.76
C ASP A 98 1.47 14.71 -0.40
N ASP A 99 1.60 16.05 -0.35
CA ASP A 99 2.39 16.80 -1.30
C ASP A 99 3.91 16.61 -1.10
N VAL A 100 4.68 16.93 -2.14
CA VAL A 100 6.14 16.77 -2.12
C VAL A 100 6.83 17.58 -1.01
N PRO A 101 6.46 18.84 -0.72
CA PRO A 101 7.04 19.60 0.38
C PRO A 101 6.83 18.95 1.75
N THR A 102 5.65 18.37 2.01
CA THR A 102 5.37 17.59 3.23
C THR A 102 6.27 16.36 3.30
N LEU A 103 6.36 15.61 2.19
CA LEU A 103 7.19 14.40 2.11
C LEU A 103 8.69 14.69 2.20
N GLN A 104 9.17 15.86 1.76
CA GLN A 104 10.57 16.28 1.97
C GLN A 104 10.90 16.33 3.47
N LYS A 105 10.06 17.00 4.27
CA LYS A 105 10.23 17.10 5.71
C LYS A 105 10.13 15.71 6.37
N PHE A 106 9.12 14.94 5.97
CA PHE A 106 8.89 13.57 6.48
C PHE A 106 10.06 12.65 6.19
N SER A 107 10.65 12.71 4.99
CA SER A 107 11.79 11.89 4.60
C SER A 107 13.04 12.12 5.45
N SER A 108 13.24 13.35 5.93
CA SER A 108 14.38 13.68 6.79
C SER A 108 14.16 13.29 8.23
N SER A 109 12.96 13.59 8.78
CA SER A 109 12.66 13.39 10.20
C SER A 109 12.27 11.94 10.50
N GLU A 110 11.15 11.46 9.93
CA GLU A 110 10.58 10.17 10.32
C GLU A 110 11.23 8.99 9.60
N CYS A 111 11.63 9.17 8.33
CA CYS A 111 12.36 8.16 7.57
C CYS A 111 13.88 8.19 7.83
N ALA A 112 14.36 9.10 8.66
CA ALA A 112 15.79 9.31 8.96
C ALA A 112 16.68 9.35 7.71
N GLY A 113 16.16 9.84 6.59
CA GLY A 113 16.87 9.92 5.30
C GLY A 113 17.20 8.58 4.64
N LYS A 114 16.71 7.44 5.16
CA LYS A 114 17.19 6.10 4.77
C LYS A 114 16.49 5.50 3.56
N PHE A 115 15.29 5.96 3.23
CA PHE A 115 14.51 5.48 2.09
C PHE A 115 13.64 6.58 1.49
N THR A 116 13.10 6.34 0.30
CA THR A 116 12.29 7.31 -0.44
C THR A 116 10.83 7.26 0.02
N VAL A 117 10.24 8.44 0.18
CA VAL A 117 8.79 8.62 0.25
C VAL A 117 8.30 9.43 -0.95
N ALA A 118 7.16 9.07 -1.52
CA ALA A 118 6.68 9.65 -2.77
C ALA A 118 5.18 9.98 -2.74
N SER A 119 4.77 10.96 -3.54
CA SER A 119 3.38 11.38 -3.62
C SER A 119 2.57 10.41 -4.48
N ALA A 120 1.53 9.83 -3.92
CA ALA A 120 0.55 9.00 -4.63
C ALA A 120 -0.55 9.90 -5.20
N GLY A 121 -0.48 10.19 -6.49
CA GLY A 121 -1.57 10.86 -7.19
C GLY A 121 -2.79 9.94 -7.39
N PRO A 122 -3.96 10.50 -7.80
CA PRO A 122 -5.20 9.73 -7.92
C PRO A 122 -5.11 8.46 -8.77
N ARG A 123 -4.32 8.48 -9.84
CA ARG A 123 -4.11 7.30 -10.70
C ARG A 123 -3.36 6.17 -9.98
N VAL A 124 -2.39 6.52 -9.14
CA VAL A 124 -1.65 5.53 -8.36
C VAL A 124 -2.55 4.95 -7.29
N ILE A 125 -3.29 5.79 -6.57
CA ILE A 125 -4.23 5.38 -5.52
C ILE A 125 -5.27 4.42 -6.10
N ALA A 126 -5.89 4.77 -7.23
CA ALA A 126 -6.88 3.91 -7.90
C ALA A 126 -6.24 2.62 -8.46
N GLY A 127 -5.06 2.72 -9.09
CA GLY A 127 -4.38 1.58 -9.69
C GLY A 127 -3.94 0.51 -8.68
N TYR A 128 -3.60 0.92 -7.46
CA TYR A 128 -3.23 0.01 -6.36
C TYR A 128 -4.39 -0.32 -5.43
N ASP A 129 -5.58 0.24 -5.72
CA ASP A 129 -6.79 0.08 -4.91
C ASP A 129 -6.56 0.35 -3.40
N VAL A 130 -5.94 1.51 -3.13
CA VAL A 130 -5.54 1.92 -1.79
C VAL A 130 -6.25 3.20 -1.31
N ALA A 131 -7.38 3.55 -1.90
CA ALA A 131 -8.18 4.65 -1.39
C ALA A 131 -8.74 4.32 0.00
N LEU A 132 -8.50 5.19 0.99
CA LEU A 132 -9.06 4.99 2.34
C LEU A 132 -10.56 5.25 2.39
N GLY A 133 -11.10 6.00 1.43
CA GLY A 133 -12.52 6.38 1.39
C GLY A 133 -12.88 7.48 2.39
N GLN A 134 -11.91 8.04 3.10
CA GLN A 134 -12.10 9.14 4.03
C GLN A 134 -10.91 10.10 4.01
N GLN A 135 -11.14 11.32 4.48
CA GLN A 135 -10.09 12.32 4.57
C GLN A 135 -9.29 12.20 5.87
N VAL A 136 -7.98 12.44 5.77
CA VAL A 136 -7.08 12.62 6.89
C VAL A 136 -6.41 13.98 6.75
N LYS A 137 -6.47 14.80 7.79
CA LYS A 137 -5.99 16.20 7.74
C LYS A 137 -6.57 17.02 6.58
N GLY A 138 -7.87 16.82 6.25
CA GLY A 138 -8.57 17.55 5.21
C GLY A 138 -8.19 17.18 3.76
N ARG A 139 -7.54 16.04 3.55
CA ARG A 139 -7.17 15.51 2.23
C ARG A 139 -7.57 14.05 2.09
N ASP A 140 -7.81 13.61 0.85
CA ASP A 140 -7.97 12.20 0.55
C ASP A 140 -6.72 11.44 1.02
N ALA A 141 -6.94 10.26 1.58
CA ALA A 141 -5.89 9.46 2.18
C ALA A 141 -5.83 8.06 1.57
N THR A 142 -4.67 7.43 1.69
CA THR A 142 -4.51 6.02 1.33
C THR A 142 -4.77 5.12 2.54
N SER A 143 -5.28 3.92 2.28
CA SER A 143 -5.25 2.84 3.28
C SER A 143 -3.81 2.50 3.63
N ARG A 144 -3.61 1.84 4.79
CA ARG A 144 -2.30 1.29 5.12
C ARG A 144 -2.18 -0.08 4.46
N THR A 145 -1.42 -0.12 3.37
CA THR A 145 -1.26 -1.32 2.55
C THR A 145 0.17 -1.43 2.06
N SER A 146 0.79 -2.57 2.27
CA SER A 146 2.16 -2.85 1.82
C SER A 146 2.17 -3.95 0.78
N TYR A 147 2.78 -3.67 -0.36
CA TYR A 147 3.02 -4.61 -1.44
C TYR A 147 4.50 -4.98 -1.50
N VAL A 148 4.80 -6.23 -1.78
CA VAL A 148 6.12 -6.65 -2.28
C VAL A 148 5.96 -6.92 -3.77
N ILE A 149 6.70 -6.19 -4.59
CA ILE A 149 6.66 -6.29 -6.05
C ILE A 149 7.96 -6.94 -6.50
N ALA A 150 7.85 -8.07 -7.19
CA ALA A 150 9.00 -8.78 -7.72
C ALA A 150 9.59 -8.05 -8.94
N ARG A 151 10.81 -8.42 -9.34
CA ARG A 151 11.53 -7.76 -10.46
C ARG A 151 10.79 -7.81 -11.79
N ASP A 152 9.92 -8.79 -11.98
CA ASP A 152 9.06 -8.95 -13.18
C ASP A 152 7.85 -8.00 -13.17
N GLY A 153 7.69 -7.17 -12.14
CA GLY A 153 6.58 -6.23 -11.99
C GLY A 153 5.30 -6.86 -11.44
N ARG A 154 5.33 -8.08 -10.93
CA ARG A 154 4.17 -8.71 -10.31
C ARG A 154 4.18 -8.54 -8.80
N VAL A 155 2.99 -8.36 -8.23
CA VAL A 155 2.78 -8.41 -6.78
C VAL A 155 3.07 -9.84 -6.31
N SER A 156 4.05 -10.01 -5.43
CA SER A 156 4.35 -11.30 -4.80
C SER A 156 3.69 -11.46 -3.43
N PHE A 157 3.39 -10.34 -2.78
CA PHE A 157 2.78 -10.31 -1.47
C PHE A 157 2.03 -9.00 -1.24
N VAL A 158 0.94 -9.05 -0.49
CA VAL A 158 0.19 -7.89 -0.02
C VAL A 158 -0.21 -8.07 1.43
N HIS A 159 -0.13 -6.99 2.20
CA HIS A 159 -0.66 -6.89 3.56
C HIS A 159 -1.39 -5.55 3.70
N SER A 160 -2.66 -5.60 4.07
CA SER A 160 -3.52 -4.42 4.22
C SER A 160 -4.17 -4.45 5.59
N GLU A 161 -3.68 -3.61 6.48
CA GLU A 161 -4.11 -3.51 7.87
C GLU A 161 -3.85 -2.07 8.36
N MET A 162 -4.78 -1.47 9.07
CA MET A 162 -4.58 -0.10 9.59
C MET A 162 -3.59 -0.02 10.76
N SER A 163 -3.36 -1.12 11.47
CA SER A 163 -2.27 -1.24 12.45
C SER A 163 -0.91 -1.24 11.74
N PRO A 164 0.09 -0.44 12.16
CA PRO A 164 1.42 -0.45 11.56
C PRO A 164 2.31 -1.64 11.99
N ALA A 165 1.87 -2.46 12.94
CA ALA A 165 2.73 -3.37 13.68
C ALA A 165 3.45 -4.42 12.82
N ASP A 166 2.78 -5.04 11.85
CA ASP A 166 3.31 -6.21 11.14
C ASP A 166 3.82 -5.91 9.73
N HIS A 167 3.63 -4.69 9.21
CA HIS A 167 3.99 -4.33 7.82
C HIS A 167 5.47 -4.58 7.51
N VAL A 168 6.38 -4.15 8.38
CA VAL A 168 7.82 -4.34 8.20
C VAL A 168 8.21 -5.81 8.23
N LYS A 169 7.76 -6.54 9.25
CA LYS A 169 8.08 -7.96 9.44
C LYS A 169 7.61 -8.80 8.26
N LEU A 170 6.32 -8.69 7.92
CA LEU A 170 5.71 -9.52 6.87
C LEU A 170 6.29 -9.22 5.49
N THR A 171 6.54 -7.95 5.17
CA THR A 171 7.17 -7.59 3.88
C THR A 171 8.62 -8.04 3.80
N LEU A 172 9.40 -7.97 4.89
CA LEU A 172 10.76 -8.48 4.91
C LEU A 172 10.81 -10.01 4.74
N GLU A 173 9.89 -10.74 5.38
CA GLU A 173 9.74 -12.18 5.19
C GLU A 173 9.39 -12.54 3.74
N ALA A 174 8.48 -11.78 3.12
CA ALA A 174 8.10 -11.97 1.72
C ALA A 174 9.26 -11.71 0.76
N VAL A 175 10.03 -10.63 0.96
CA VAL A 175 11.25 -10.33 0.18
C VAL A 175 12.27 -11.47 0.29
N ARG A 176 12.51 -11.98 1.49
CA ARG A 176 13.46 -13.08 1.71
C ARG A 176 13.06 -14.38 1.02
N LYS A 177 11.74 -14.62 0.84
CA LYS A 177 11.24 -15.77 0.09
C LYS A 177 11.51 -15.64 -1.42
N LEU A 178 11.45 -14.43 -1.99
CA LEU A 178 11.78 -14.16 -3.40
C LEU A 178 13.25 -14.45 -3.72
N GLY A 179 14.17 -14.20 -2.78
CA GLY A 179 15.61 -14.42 -2.99
C GLY A 179 16.05 -15.88 -2.89
N LYS A 180 15.13 -16.82 -2.57
CA LYS A 180 15.41 -18.26 -2.43
C LYS A 180 14.93 -19.11 -3.61
N GLY A 181 14.24 -18.52 -4.56
CA GLY A 181 13.78 -19.13 -5.82
C GLY A 181 14.59 -18.60 -6.98
#